data_dd7c77bd5ff712f194867695727ea4a6
#
_entry.id   dd7c77bd5ff712f194867695727ea4a6
#
_cell.length_a   1.000
_cell.length_b   1.000
_cell.length_c   1.000
_cell.angle_alpha   90.00
_cell.angle_beta   90.00
_cell.angle_gamma   90.00
#
_symmetry.space_group_name_H-M   'P 1'
#
loop_
_entity.id
_entity.type
_entity.pdbx_description
1 polymer ?
#
loop_
_entity_poly.entity_id
_entity_poly.type
_entity_poly.pdbx_seq_one_letter_code
_entity_poly.pdbx_strand_id
1 'polypeptide(L)'
;MLPLHVLPTASPEAVDHVRVSARVPFWVPSPLLPGWTVTGVGYAGDDRNGVRATVLACAGPAPLGGVADVVLVAEEPGIGLGAGYAGLPVTAAAPDLSGPAAAKVHAAGHPTALWTVTDAPPDRAVLVGEAAGVWLWAVLWPAEAGYVLLEHVVLHDLRDRVPADLVVGAPSPYLVRRPPEPS
;
A
#
# COMPACT_ATOMS: atom_id res chain seq x y z
N MET A 1 -8.84 11.32 14.34
CA MET A 1 -8.15 10.72 13.16
C MET A 1 -6.66 10.98 13.27
N LEU A 2 -5.83 9.97 13.04
CA LEU A 2 -4.38 10.14 13.08
C LEU A 2 -3.91 10.96 11.87
N PRO A 3 -2.99 11.91 12.07
CA PRO A 3 -2.48 12.71 10.97
C PRO A 3 -1.69 11.84 9.97
N LEU A 4 -1.94 12.08 8.69
CA LEU A 4 -1.21 11.47 7.60
C LEU A 4 -0.02 12.36 7.20
N HIS A 5 1.15 11.77 7.18
CA HIS A 5 2.39 12.40 6.75
C HIS A 5 2.89 11.72 5.49
N VAL A 6 2.94 12.46 4.41
CA VAL A 6 3.43 11.97 3.12
C VAL A 6 4.82 12.55 2.85
N LEU A 7 5.76 11.67 2.53
CA LEU A 7 7.12 12.02 2.13
C LEU A 7 7.22 11.78 0.62
N PRO A 8 7.12 12.84 -0.19
CA PRO A 8 6.96 12.70 -1.65
C PRO A 8 8.16 12.10 -2.35
N THR A 9 9.33 12.18 -1.72
CA THR A 9 10.54 11.52 -2.22
C THR A 9 10.87 10.35 -1.32
N ALA A 10 10.92 9.14 -1.86
CA ALA A 10 11.27 7.94 -1.13
C ALA A 10 12.79 7.81 -0.95
N SER A 11 13.43 8.86 -0.45
CA SER A 11 14.85 8.85 -0.13
C SER A 11 15.19 7.82 0.94
N PRO A 12 16.46 7.38 1.06
CA PRO A 12 16.86 6.49 2.16
C PRO A 12 16.50 7.06 3.53
N GLU A 13 16.62 8.37 3.73
CA GLU A 13 16.26 9.06 4.97
C GLU A 13 14.75 9.01 5.23
N ALA A 14 13.92 9.18 4.19
CA ALA A 14 12.47 9.09 4.30
C ALA A 14 12.03 7.67 4.67
N VAL A 15 12.60 6.67 4.02
CA VAL A 15 12.34 5.26 4.34
C VAL A 15 12.74 4.95 5.78
N ASP A 16 13.94 5.36 6.20
CA ASP A 16 14.42 5.15 7.56
C ASP A 16 13.54 5.83 8.60
N HIS A 17 13.08 7.04 8.32
CA HIS A 17 12.18 7.78 9.21
C HIS A 17 10.90 7.00 9.50
N VAL A 18 10.29 6.40 8.47
CA VAL A 18 9.07 5.60 8.63
C VAL A 18 9.36 4.27 9.32
N ARG A 19 10.39 3.54 8.86
CA ARG A 19 10.65 2.18 9.33
C ARG A 19 11.02 2.08 10.80
N VAL A 20 11.75 3.05 11.34
CA VAL A 20 12.18 3.01 12.75
C VAL A 20 11.04 3.31 13.73
N SER A 21 10.00 4.00 13.28
CA SER A 21 8.86 4.39 14.10
C SER A 21 7.63 3.49 13.91
N ALA A 22 7.62 2.66 12.86
CA ALA A 22 6.44 1.89 12.48
C ALA A 22 6.15 0.76 13.48
N ARG A 23 4.91 0.72 13.94
CA ARG A 23 4.35 -0.38 14.76
C ARG A 23 3.67 -1.46 13.93
N VAL A 24 3.48 -1.18 12.65
CA VAL A 24 2.89 -2.08 11.66
C VAL A 24 3.92 -2.38 10.58
N PRO A 25 3.73 -3.43 9.77
CA PRO A 25 4.62 -3.68 8.65
C PRO A 25 4.74 -2.48 7.72
N PHE A 26 5.86 -2.40 7.02
CA PHE A 26 6.12 -1.40 5.99
C PHE A 26 6.47 -2.15 4.70
N TRP A 27 5.45 -2.42 3.90
CA TRP A 27 5.55 -3.34 2.78
C TRP A 27 6.20 -2.73 1.55
N VAL A 28 7.11 -3.48 0.94
CA VAL A 28 7.68 -3.17 -0.37
C VAL A 28 7.75 -4.44 -1.21
N PRO A 29 7.43 -4.38 -2.51
CA PRO A 29 7.73 -5.49 -3.40
C PRO A 29 9.25 -5.73 -3.48
N SER A 30 9.70 -6.94 -3.20
CA SER A 30 11.12 -7.27 -3.28
C SER A 30 11.32 -8.70 -3.81
N PRO A 31 11.94 -8.85 -4.97
CA PRO A 31 12.45 -7.79 -5.83
C PRO A 31 11.34 -6.91 -6.42
N LEU A 32 11.67 -5.67 -6.74
CA LEU A 32 10.78 -4.84 -7.56
C LEU A 32 10.60 -5.50 -8.94
N LEU A 33 9.41 -5.37 -9.49
CA LEU A 33 9.17 -5.80 -10.86
C LEU A 33 10.11 -5.05 -11.82
N PRO A 34 10.50 -5.67 -12.97
CA PRO A 34 11.38 -5.00 -13.92
C PRO A 34 10.86 -3.64 -14.36
N GLY A 35 11.69 -2.60 -14.24
CA GLY A 35 11.34 -1.23 -14.58
C GLY A 35 10.51 -0.48 -13.53
N TRP A 36 10.21 -1.11 -12.39
CA TRP A 36 9.46 -0.48 -11.31
C TRP A 36 10.36 0.33 -10.37
N THR A 37 9.80 1.38 -9.79
CA THR A 37 10.48 2.26 -8.83
C THR A 37 9.57 2.55 -7.66
N VAL A 38 10.16 2.85 -6.50
CA VAL A 38 9.43 3.35 -5.33
C VAL A 38 9.23 4.86 -5.51
N THR A 39 7.99 5.30 -5.45
CA THR A 39 7.58 6.66 -5.83
C THR A 39 7.11 7.52 -4.67
N GLY A 40 7.10 6.97 -3.47
CA GLY A 40 6.78 7.72 -2.27
C GLY A 40 6.52 6.82 -1.08
N VAL A 41 6.58 7.41 0.10
CA VAL A 41 6.29 6.74 1.37
C VAL A 41 5.52 7.68 2.27
N GLY A 42 4.83 7.12 3.25
CA GLY A 42 4.12 7.90 4.23
C GLY A 42 3.70 7.07 5.43
N TYR A 43 3.10 7.73 6.39
CA TYR A 43 2.61 7.07 7.59
C TYR A 43 1.46 7.87 8.23
N ALA A 44 0.63 7.18 8.98
CA ALA A 44 -0.36 7.80 9.85
C ALA A 44 0.01 7.54 11.31
N GLY A 45 0.16 8.60 12.07
CA GLY A 45 0.57 8.52 13.47
C GLY A 45 1.01 9.87 14.02
N ASP A 46 1.29 9.87 15.31
CA ASP A 46 1.81 11.00 16.04
C ASP A 46 2.74 10.52 17.17
N ASP A 47 3.37 11.47 17.88
CA ASP A 47 4.30 11.14 18.97
C ASP A 47 3.65 10.38 20.11
N ARG A 48 2.34 10.55 20.31
CA ARG A 48 1.58 9.92 21.38
C ARG A 48 1.17 8.50 21.05
N ASN A 49 0.69 8.28 19.80
CA ASN A 49 0.13 7.00 19.35
C ASN A 49 1.14 6.14 18.61
N GLY A 50 2.25 6.72 18.17
CA GLY A 50 3.21 6.09 17.28
C GLY A 50 2.68 5.98 15.84
N VAL A 51 3.41 5.32 14.98
CA VAL A 51 3.05 5.07 13.59
C VAL A 51 2.20 3.81 13.53
N ARG A 52 0.91 3.97 13.28
CA ARG A 52 -0.09 2.89 13.28
C ARG A 52 -0.56 2.50 11.89
N ALA A 53 -0.11 3.21 10.87
CA ALA A 53 -0.29 2.85 9.47
C ALA A 53 0.91 3.31 8.67
N THR A 54 1.29 2.53 7.67
CA THR A 54 2.34 2.87 6.71
C THR A 54 1.78 2.82 5.31
N VAL A 55 2.35 3.62 4.42
CA VAL A 55 2.02 3.59 3.00
C VAL A 55 3.29 3.68 2.16
N LEU A 56 3.34 2.88 1.11
CA LEU A 56 4.41 2.91 0.12
C LEU A 56 3.77 2.91 -1.26
N ALA A 57 4.21 3.82 -2.12
CA ALA A 57 3.81 3.85 -3.52
C ALA A 57 4.96 3.36 -4.40
N CYS A 58 4.62 2.64 -5.44
CA CYS A 58 5.54 2.24 -6.50
C CYS A 58 4.84 2.30 -7.85
N ALA A 59 5.62 2.43 -8.92
CA ALA A 59 5.10 2.53 -10.27
C ALA A 59 6.06 1.90 -11.27
N GLY A 60 5.51 1.46 -12.38
CA GLY A 60 6.28 0.88 -13.47
C GLY A 60 5.41 0.37 -14.60
N PRO A 61 6.02 -0.32 -15.59
CA PRO A 61 5.30 -0.88 -16.71
C PRO A 61 4.22 -1.87 -16.26
N ALA A 62 3.02 -1.73 -16.80
CA ALA A 62 1.94 -2.70 -16.58
C ALA A 62 2.10 -3.90 -17.52
N PRO A 63 1.67 -5.11 -17.10
CA PRO A 63 1.76 -6.31 -17.93
C PRO A 63 1.03 -6.19 -19.27
N LEU A 64 -0.06 -5.43 -19.30
CA LEU A 64 -0.89 -5.22 -20.50
C LEU A 64 -0.56 -3.92 -21.24
N GLY A 65 0.53 -3.27 -20.90
CA GLY A 65 0.98 -2.00 -21.49
C GLY A 65 0.62 -0.78 -20.65
N GLY A 66 1.30 0.33 -20.92
CA GLY A 66 1.16 1.57 -20.13
C GLY A 66 1.89 1.53 -18.80
N VAL A 67 1.65 2.54 -17.97
CA VAL A 67 2.22 2.68 -16.65
C VAL A 67 1.16 2.33 -15.60
N ALA A 68 1.55 1.54 -14.61
CA ALA A 68 0.74 1.25 -13.45
C ALA A 68 1.32 1.91 -12.19
N ASP A 69 0.44 2.33 -11.29
CA ASP A 69 0.78 2.80 -9.96
C ASP A 69 0.16 1.87 -8.91
N VAL A 70 0.90 1.59 -7.87
CA VAL A 70 0.45 0.77 -6.75
C VAL A 70 0.70 1.50 -5.45
N VAL A 71 -0.31 1.51 -4.58
CA VAL A 71 -0.18 1.98 -3.20
C VAL A 71 -0.42 0.79 -2.27
N LEU A 72 0.55 0.49 -1.43
CA LEU A 72 0.47 -0.56 -0.41
C LEU A 72 0.31 0.08 0.96
N VAL A 73 -0.71 -0.32 1.67
CA VAL A 73 -1.01 0.18 3.02
C VAL A 73 -1.01 -0.97 4.00
N ALA A 74 -0.30 -0.80 5.11
CA ALA A 74 -0.47 -1.64 6.30
C ALA A 74 -1.06 -0.77 7.40
N GLU A 75 -2.15 -1.22 8.02
CA GLU A 75 -2.81 -0.43 9.05
C GLU A 75 -3.48 -1.28 10.12
N GLU A 76 -3.45 -0.78 11.35
CA GLU A 76 -4.28 -1.32 12.41
C GLU A 76 -5.76 -1.10 12.10
N PRO A 77 -6.65 -1.99 12.58
CA PRO A 77 -8.10 -1.80 12.41
C PRO A 77 -8.57 -0.43 12.89
N GLY A 78 -9.46 0.20 12.13
CA GLY A 78 -10.08 1.47 12.48
C GLY A 78 -9.33 2.74 12.05
N ILE A 79 -8.14 2.63 11.45
CA ILE A 79 -7.37 3.79 10.97
C ILE A 79 -8.01 4.42 9.74
N GLY A 80 -8.43 3.60 8.75
CA GLY A 80 -9.13 4.07 7.57
C GLY A 80 -8.24 4.63 6.46
N LEU A 81 -6.93 4.46 6.55
CA LEU A 81 -6.00 4.95 5.52
C LEU A 81 -6.17 4.19 4.19
N GLY A 82 -6.26 2.86 4.27
CA GLY A 82 -6.48 2.02 3.09
C GLY A 82 -7.80 2.31 2.40
N ALA A 83 -8.88 2.46 3.17
CA ALA A 83 -10.18 2.85 2.63
C ALA A 83 -10.13 4.22 1.94
N GLY A 84 -9.39 5.17 2.49
CA GLY A 84 -9.19 6.49 1.89
C GLY A 84 -8.53 6.41 0.51
N TYR A 85 -7.43 5.68 0.37
CA TYR A 85 -6.78 5.47 -0.94
C TYR A 85 -7.65 4.65 -1.90
N ALA A 86 -8.42 3.72 -1.37
CA ALA A 86 -9.36 2.93 -2.14
C ALA A 86 -10.54 3.74 -2.69
N GLY A 87 -10.76 4.96 -2.19
CA GLY A 87 -11.90 5.79 -2.57
C GLY A 87 -13.21 5.33 -1.92
N LEU A 88 -13.13 4.64 -0.81
CA LEU A 88 -14.29 4.17 -0.04
C LEU A 88 -14.64 5.17 1.06
N PRO A 89 -15.92 5.17 1.50
CA PRO A 89 -16.29 5.89 2.71
C PRO A 89 -15.47 5.37 3.90
N VAL A 90 -14.97 6.29 4.72
CA VAL A 90 -14.31 5.91 5.97
C VAL A 90 -15.38 5.48 6.97
N THR A 91 -15.62 4.19 7.04
CA THR A 91 -16.53 3.60 8.01
C THR A 91 -15.73 2.73 8.97
N ALA A 92 -16.30 2.49 10.17
CA ALA A 92 -15.70 1.58 11.13
C ALA A 92 -15.87 0.09 10.74
N ALA A 93 -16.53 -0.20 9.63
CA ALA A 93 -16.74 -1.55 9.18
C ALA A 93 -15.45 -2.18 8.65
N ALA A 94 -15.17 -3.39 9.09
CA ALA A 94 -14.08 -4.17 8.56
C ALA A 94 -14.34 -4.54 7.08
N PRO A 95 -13.29 -4.70 6.26
CA PRO A 95 -13.44 -5.21 4.91
C PRO A 95 -14.14 -6.59 4.88
N ASP A 96 -14.96 -6.80 3.87
CA ASP A 96 -15.61 -8.09 3.65
C ASP A 96 -14.62 -9.05 2.96
N LEU A 97 -14.22 -10.10 3.66
CA LEU A 97 -13.37 -11.17 3.16
C LEU A 97 -14.15 -12.45 2.83
N SER A 98 -15.45 -12.35 2.59
CA SER A 98 -16.25 -13.48 2.18
C SER A 98 -15.99 -13.87 0.73
N GLY A 99 -16.28 -15.14 0.39
CA GLY A 99 -16.07 -15.65 -0.95
C GLY A 99 -14.60 -16.03 -1.25
N PRO A 100 -14.30 -16.36 -2.51
CA PRO A 100 -12.96 -16.76 -2.91
C PRO A 100 -12.02 -15.56 -2.98
N ALA A 101 -10.77 -15.77 -2.57
CA ALA A 101 -9.73 -14.77 -2.73
C ALA A 101 -9.42 -14.53 -4.22
N ALA A 102 -9.13 -13.28 -4.57
CA ALA A 102 -8.82 -12.88 -5.94
C ALA A 102 -7.34 -13.05 -6.29
N ALA A 103 -6.45 -12.91 -5.29
CA ALA A 103 -5.02 -13.00 -5.48
C ALA A 103 -4.34 -13.56 -4.23
N LYS A 104 -3.09 -13.95 -4.39
CA LYS A 104 -2.24 -14.38 -3.29
C LYS A 104 -0.86 -13.76 -3.47
N VAL A 105 -0.36 -13.14 -2.42
CA VAL A 105 1.00 -12.62 -2.33
C VAL A 105 1.75 -13.32 -1.21
N HIS A 106 3.06 -13.22 -1.21
CA HIS A 106 3.87 -13.66 -0.07
C HIS A 106 4.30 -12.43 0.72
N ALA A 107 3.80 -12.31 1.95
CA ALA A 107 4.11 -11.20 2.84
C ALA A 107 4.95 -11.71 4.00
N ALA A 108 6.20 -11.23 4.11
CA ALA A 108 7.17 -11.67 5.12
C ALA A 108 7.30 -13.20 5.19
N GLY A 109 7.35 -13.87 4.04
CA GLY A 109 7.48 -15.31 3.93
C GLY A 109 6.19 -16.12 4.13
N HIS A 110 5.04 -15.45 4.32
CA HIS A 110 3.74 -16.11 4.52
C HIS A 110 2.82 -15.91 3.33
N PRO A 111 2.19 -16.99 2.79
CA PRO A 111 1.14 -16.86 1.79
C PRO A 111 -0.01 -16.02 2.35
N THR A 112 -0.40 -14.98 1.63
CA THR A 112 -1.41 -14.02 2.08
C THR A 112 -2.46 -13.87 0.99
N ALA A 113 -3.70 -14.22 1.31
CA ALA A 113 -4.83 -14.07 0.41
C ALA A 113 -5.31 -12.62 0.37
N LEU A 114 -5.67 -12.15 -0.81
CA LEU A 114 -6.24 -10.83 -1.03
C LEU A 114 -7.59 -10.96 -1.73
N TRP A 115 -8.57 -10.19 -1.26
CA TRP A 115 -9.93 -10.14 -1.79
C TRP A 115 -10.17 -8.84 -2.54
N THR A 116 -10.88 -8.90 -3.65
CA THR A 116 -11.29 -7.72 -4.39
C THR A 116 -12.35 -6.94 -3.62
N VAL A 117 -12.17 -5.63 -3.54
CA VAL A 117 -13.17 -4.70 -3.02
C VAL A 117 -13.97 -4.16 -4.20
N THR A 118 -15.24 -4.53 -4.29
CA THR A 118 -16.09 -4.25 -5.46
C THR A 118 -16.71 -2.87 -5.46
N ASP A 119 -16.82 -2.22 -4.30
CA ASP A 119 -17.45 -0.90 -4.14
C ASP A 119 -16.49 0.27 -4.41
N ALA A 120 -15.27 -0.03 -4.81
CA ALA A 120 -14.28 0.99 -5.15
C ALA A 120 -14.61 1.68 -6.48
N PRO A 121 -14.17 2.93 -6.68
CA PRO A 121 -14.31 3.62 -7.96
C PRO A 121 -13.74 2.81 -9.13
N PRO A 122 -14.33 2.94 -10.35
CA PRO A 122 -13.94 2.12 -11.49
C PRO A 122 -12.57 2.44 -12.09
N ASP A 123 -11.93 3.54 -11.67
CA ASP A 123 -10.60 3.95 -12.13
C ASP A 123 -9.45 3.15 -11.50
N ARG A 124 -9.74 2.33 -10.50
CA ARG A 124 -8.74 1.59 -9.71
C ARG A 124 -9.17 0.18 -9.40
N ALA A 125 -8.20 -0.69 -9.17
CA ALA A 125 -8.43 -1.99 -8.55
C ALA A 125 -8.03 -1.92 -7.07
N VAL A 126 -8.84 -2.51 -6.20
CA VAL A 126 -8.59 -2.53 -4.76
C VAL A 126 -8.64 -3.97 -4.27
N LEU A 127 -7.58 -4.37 -3.60
CA LEU A 127 -7.50 -5.68 -2.95
C LEU A 127 -7.14 -5.47 -1.47
N VAL A 128 -7.65 -6.33 -0.61
CA VAL A 128 -7.44 -6.26 0.82
C VAL A 128 -7.32 -7.66 1.42
N GLY A 129 -6.47 -7.78 2.41
CA GLY A 129 -6.30 -9.00 3.20
C GLY A 129 -5.70 -8.69 4.55
N GLU A 130 -5.31 -9.73 5.25
CA GLU A 130 -4.67 -9.62 6.56
C GLU A 130 -3.25 -10.18 6.47
N ALA A 131 -2.28 -9.40 6.92
CA ALA A 131 -0.89 -9.81 6.99
C ALA A 131 -0.27 -9.30 8.29
N ALA A 132 0.44 -10.16 9.00
CA ALA A 132 1.10 -9.82 10.27
C ALA A 132 0.14 -9.21 11.32
N GLY A 133 -1.11 -9.66 11.34
CA GLY A 133 -2.11 -9.24 12.31
C GLY A 133 -2.78 -7.89 12.03
N VAL A 134 -2.50 -7.26 10.90
CA VAL A 134 -3.09 -5.99 10.50
C VAL A 134 -3.62 -6.05 9.07
N TRP A 135 -4.38 -5.04 8.65
CA TRP A 135 -4.88 -4.97 7.28
C TRP A 135 -3.75 -4.67 6.30
N LEU A 136 -3.76 -5.37 5.18
CA LEU A 136 -2.95 -5.09 4.00
C LEU A 136 -3.88 -4.67 2.87
N TRP A 137 -3.72 -3.43 2.40
CA TRP A 137 -4.43 -2.90 1.25
C TRP A 137 -3.48 -2.73 0.07
N ALA A 138 -3.95 -3.09 -1.10
CA ALA A 138 -3.28 -2.78 -2.37
C ALA A 138 -4.25 -2.05 -3.28
N VAL A 139 -3.91 -0.84 -3.65
CA VAL A 139 -4.70 0.00 -4.56
C VAL A 139 -3.88 0.23 -5.83
N LEU A 140 -4.45 -0.08 -6.98
CA LEU A 140 -3.75 -0.08 -8.26
C LEU A 140 -4.49 0.79 -9.28
N TRP A 141 -3.74 1.61 -10.00
CA TRP A 141 -4.22 2.43 -11.10
C TRP A 141 -3.43 2.13 -12.38
N PRO A 142 -4.10 2.03 -13.53
CA PRO A 142 -5.56 1.96 -13.71
C PRO A 142 -6.15 0.64 -13.17
N ALA A 143 -7.46 0.48 -13.24
CA ALA A 143 -8.13 -0.72 -12.71
C ALA A 143 -7.58 -2.02 -13.31
N GLU A 144 -7.17 -2.01 -14.57
CA GLU A 144 -6.57 -3.15 -15.26
C GLU A 144 -5.23 -3.56 -14.66
N ALA A 145 -4.56 -2.68 -13.92
CA ALA A 145 -3.30 -2.98 -13.23
C ALA A 145 -3.47 -4.01 -12.10
N GLY A 146 -4.69 -4.35 -11.71
CA GLY A 146 -4.95 -5.43 -10.77
C GLY A 146 -4.25 -6.75 -11.14
N TYR A 147 -4.00 -6.97 -12.42
CA TYR A 147 -3.23 -8.13 -12.90
C TYR A 147 -1.78 -8.18 -12.39
N VAL A 148 -1.19 -7.08 -11.97
CA VAL A 148 0.15 -7.06 -11.39
C VAL A 148 0.24 -7.99 -10.17
N LEU A 149 -0.80 -8.07 -9.37
CA LEU A 149 -0.83 -8.91 -8.18
C LEU A 149 -1.18 -10.38 -8.46
N LEU A 150 -1.55 -10.71 -9.69
CA LEU A 150 -1.75 -12.11 -10.10
C LEU A 150 -0.43 -12.82 -10.38
N GLU A 151 0.64 -12.08 -10.62
CA GLU A 151 1.98 -12.63 -10.70
C GLU A 151 2.53 -12.85 -9.28
N HIS A 152 3.58 -13.65 -9.17
CA HIS A 152 4.21 -13.95 -7.88
C HIS A 152 4.84 -12.70 -7.26
N VAL A 153 4.05 -11.94 -6.54
CA VAL A 153 4.54 -10.77 -5.81
C VAL A 153 4.96 -11.20 -4.41
N VAL A 154 6.18 -10.85 -4.05
CA VAL A 154 6.73 -11.02 -2.72
C VAL A 154 6.82 -9.65 -2.07
N LEU A 155 6.18 -9.51 -0.92
CA LEU A 155 6.25 -8.30 -0.10
C LEU A 155 7.23 -8.53 1.05
N HIS A 156 8.17 -7.60 1.16
CA HIS A 156 9.14 -7.57 2.25
C HIS A 156 8.79 -6.46 3.24
N ASP A 157 9.01 -6.72 4.52
CA ASP A 157 8.82 -5.70 5.56
C ASP A 157 10.10 -4.88 5.72
N LEU A 158 10.03 -3.60 5.37
CA LEU A 158 11.17 -2.68 5.47
C LEU A 158 11.65 -2.44 6.90
N ARG A 159 10.86 -2.82 7.91
CA ARG A 159 11.33 -2.78 9.30
C ARG A 159 12.45 -3.77 9.54
N ASP A 160 12.44 -4.90 8.85
CA ASP A 160 13.46 -5.96 9.02
C ASP A 160 14.76 -5.57 8.33
N ARG A 161 14.66 -5.08 7.11
CA ARG A 161 15.82 -4.59 6.34
C ARG A 161 15.35 -3.74 5.17
N VAL A 162 16.25 -2.89 4.66
CA VAL A 162 16.04 -2.16 3.40
C VAL A 162 16.79 -2.90 2.29
N PRO A 163 16.10 -3.41 1.24
CA PRO A 163 16.76 -4.03 0.11
C PRO A 163 17.75 -3.07 -0.56
N ALA A 164 18.93 -3.57 -0.92
CA ALA A 164 19.98 -2.76 -1.56
C ALA A 164 19.62 -2.32 -3.00
N ASP A 165 18.66 -3.00 -3.61
CA ASP A 165 18.20 -2.80 -4.99
C ASP A 165 16.97 -1.89 -5.10
N LEU A 166 16.60 -1.16 -4.05
CA LEU A 166 15.52 -0.19 -4.12
C LEU A 166 15.87 0.94 -5.09
N VAL A 167 15.04 1.09 -6.10
CA VAL A 167 15.15 2.18 -7.08
C VAL A 167 14.07 3.21 -6.79
N VAL A 168 14.48 4.47 -6.63
CA VAL A 168 13.58 5.59 -6.34
C VAL A 168 13.21 6.30 -7.64
N GLY A 169 11.91 6.52 -7.86
CA GLY A 169 11.38 7.20 -9.02
C GLY A 169 10.75 8.54 -8.69
N ALA A 170 10.14 9.16 -9.70
CA ALA A 170 9.39 10.41 -9.55
C ALA A 170 8.22 10.23 -8.57
N PRO A 171 7.82 11.29 -7.84
CA PRO A 171 6.74 11.21 -6.86
C PRO A 171 5.42 10.70 -7.44
N SER A 172 4.74 9.84 -6.68
CA SER A 172 3.43 9.32 -7.06
C SER A 172 2.36 10.41 -7.03
N PRO A 173 1.56 10.56 -8.09
CA PRO A 173 0.44 11.49 -8.08
C PRO A 173 -0.70 11.05 -7.15
N TYR A 174 -0.76 9.77 -6.79
CA TYR A 174 -1.84 9.19 -5.99
C TYR A 174 -1.58 9.25 -4.49
N LEU A 175 -0.33 9.43 -4.08
CA LEU A 175 0.04 9.49 -2.67
C LEU A 175 -0.29 10.84 -2.02
N VAL A 176 -0.31 11.92 -2.79
CA VAL A 176 -0.19 13.30 -2.32
C VAL A 176 -1.52 13.93 -1.89
N ARG A 177 -2.68 13.34 -2.15
CA ARG A 177 -3.94 13.93 -1.71
C ARG A 177 -5.00 12.92 -1.29
N ARG A 178 -5.30 12.95 0.00
CA ARG A 178 -6.65 12.67 0.44
C ARG A 178 -7.53 13.82 -0.09
N PRO A 179 -8.54 13.55 -0.92
CA PRO A 179 -9.51 14.59 -1.27
C PRO A 179 -10.15 15.12 0.02
N PRO A 180 -10.50 16.42 0.09
CA PRO A 180 -11.22 16.94 1.22
C PRO A 180 -12.51 16.15 1.39
N GLU A 181 -12.82 15.78 2.64
CA GLU A 181 -14.10 15.16 2.93
C GLU A 181 -15.20 16.12 2.47
N PRO A 182 -16.23 15.63 1.77
CA PRO A 182 -17.38 16.46 1.45
C PRO A 182 -18.01 16.95 2.75
N SER A 183 -18.18 18.24 2.83
CA SER A 183 -18.82 18.93 3.95
C SER A 183 -20.27 18.48 4.11
#